data_48f53bae8fc43aebb191fbcdd00e2fb1
#
_entry.id   48f53bae8fc43aebb191fbcdd00e2fb1
#
_cell.length_a   1.000
_cell.length_b   1.000
_cell.length_c   1.000
_cell.angle_alpha   90.00
_cell.angle_beta   90.00
_cell.angle_gamma   90.00
#
_symmetry.space_group_name_H-M   'P 1'
#
loop_
_entity.id
_entity.type
_entity.pdbx_description
1 polymer ?
#
loop_
_entity_poly.entity_id
_entity_poly.type
_entity_poly.pdbx_seq_one_letter_code
_entity_poly.pdbx_strand_id
1 'polypeptide(L)'
;QKLLNDIKHPILKESVRDYMVNQQFRKDIWVKGARPMPPHEQATRVKERSFVLLTPVAEVPLSIMGVLGETKLQEEAFLPVLELLASNGFAPKTGAELLAGPPKQNHAQIMQVLALLIGSGHVCPTQDLAQSKLAQPTSNALNAWLMANAEFSSDTLFLASPLIGGAIGVTRFQQLFLRSIKQARKTPAEWAADAWGSLDAQGQRLIKGGKTVETKEENLAALLEMAVDFQGKRLPIMKALGIAQ
;
A
#
# COMPACT_ATOMS: atom_id res chain seq x y z
N GLN A 1 -0.53 -20.61 24.04
CA GLN A 1 0.53 -21.24 23.20
C GLN A 1 0.97 -22.60 23.76
N LYS A 2 1.18 -22.78 25.09
CA LYS A 2 1.55 -24.09 25.68
C LYS A 2 0.56 -25.20 25.28
N LEU A 3 -0.74 -25.01 25.51
CA LEU A 3 -1.78 -25.99 25.15
C LEU A 3 -1.70 -26.44 23.69
N LEU A 4 -1.52 -25.48 22.76
CA LEU A 4 -1.42 -25.79 21.33
C LEU A 4 -0.17 -26.59 20.96
N ASN A 5 0.91 -26.43 21.72
CA ASN A 5 2.16 -27.18 21.48
C ASN A 5 2.05 -28.65 21.91
N ASP A 6 1.17 -28.95 22.86
CA ASP A 6 0.94 -30.31 23.35
C ASP A 6 0.06 -31.13 22.39
N ILE A 7 -0.68 -30.46 21.48
CA ILE A 7 -1.53 -31.11 20.49
C ILE A 7 -0.68 -31.55 19.30
N LYS A 8 -0.48 -32.86 19.15
CA LYS A 8 0.34 -33.45 18.07
C LYS A 8 -0.40 -33.51 16.72
N HIS A 9 -1.72 -33.70 16.76
CA HIS A 9 -2.52 -33.79 15.54
C HIS A 9 -2.72 -32.42 14.90
N PRO A 10 -2.22 -32.15 13.67
CA PRO A 10 -2.14 -30.80 13.10
C PRO A 10 -3.55 -30.18 12.91
N ILE A 11 -4.52 -30.94 12.40
CA ILE A 11 -5.89 -30.45 12.17
C ILE A 11 -6.55 -30.08 13.51
N LEU A 12 -6.43 -30.94 14.52
CA LEU A 12 -6.99 -30.66 15.84
C LEU A 12 -6.36 -29.43 16.49
N LYS A 13 -5.05 -29.26 16.34
CA LYS A 13 -4.32 -28.09 16.82
C LYS A 13 -4.88 -26.79 16.22
N GLU A 14 -5.10 -26.76 14.91
CA GLU A 14 -5.67 -25.59 14.23
C GLU A 14 -7.13 -25.36 14.62
N SER A 15 -7.94 -26.42 14.73
CA SER A 15 -9.32 -26.32 15.21
C SER A 15 -9.41 -25.74 16.62
N VAL A 16 -8.57 -26.24 17.55
CA VAL A 16 -8.51 -25.70 18.91
C VAL A 16 -8.09 -24.24 18.91
N ARG A 17 -7.12 -23.85 18.07
CA ARG A 17 -6.74 -22.45 17.93
C ARG A 17 -7.90 -21.59 17.46
N ASP A 18 -8.64 -22.04 16.44
CA ASP A 18 -9.79 -21.31 15.90
C ASP A 18 -10.88 -21.10 16.97
N TYR A 19 -11.15 -22.11 17.79
CA TYR A 19 -12.06 -21.97 18.93
C TYR A 19 -11.53 -20.98 19.99
N MET A 20 -10.23 -21.03 20.30
CA MET A 20 -9.65 -20.13 21.30
C MET A 20 -9.71 -18.65 20.91
N VAL A 21 -9.67 -18.34 19.61
CA VAL A 21 -9.70 -16.97 19.08
C VAL A 21 -11.05 -16.60 18.46
N ASN A 22 -12.06 -17.47 18.59
CA ASN A 22 -13.40 -17.30 18.00
C ASN A 22 -13.34 -16.97 16.49
N GLN A 23 -12.53 -17.73 15.74
CA GLN A 23 -12.35 -17.53 14.31
C GLN A 23 -13.58 -18.01 13.55
N GLN A 24 -14.41 -17.08 13.06
CA GLN A 24 -15.63 -17.41 12.33
C GLN A 24 -15.36 -17.74 10.85
N PHE A 25 -14.41 -17.06 10.23
CA PHE A 25 -14.03 -17.27 8.84
C PHE A 25 -12.52 -17.45 8.73
N ARG A 26 -12.12 -18.49 8.00
CA ARG A 26 -10.73 -18.86 7.80
C ARG A 26 -10.32 -18.65 6.35
N LYS A 27 -9.12 -18.11 6.14
CA LYS A 27 -8.48 -18.05 4.83
C LYS A 27 -7.29 -18.99 4.84
N ASP A 28 -7.35 -20.05 4.06
CA ASP A 28 -6.26 -21.02 3.93
C ASP A 28 -5.66 -20.96 2.52
N ILE A 29 -4.35 -21.17 2.45
CA ILE A 29 -3.64 -21.33 1.18
C ILE A 29 -3.24 -22.80 1.05
N TRP A 30 -3.76 -23.46 0.03
CA TRP A 30 -3.49 -24.86 -0.25
C TRP A 30 -2.49 -24.99 -1.39
N VAL A 31 -1.43 -25.78 -1.16
CA VAL A 31 -0.38 -26.02 -2.15
C VAL A 31 -0.24 -27.52 -2.38
N LYS A 32 -0.37 -27.93 -3.65
CA LYS A 32 -0.15 -29.33 -4.04
C LYS A 32 1.33 -29.67 -4.01
N GLY A 33 1.70 -30.70 -3.25
CA GLY A 33 3.10 -31.16 -3.19
C GLY A 33 4.06 -30.14 -2.57
N ALA A 34 3.62 -29.43 -1.52
CA ALA A 34 4.45 -28.47 -0.81
C ALA A 34 5.75 -29.12 -0.33
N ARG A 35 6.89 -28.53 -0.71
CA ARG A 35 8.22 -28.88 -0.20
C ARG A 35 8.73 -27.72 0.65
N PRO A 36 9.05 -27.93 1.94
CA PRO A 36 9.71 -26.93 2.74
C PRO A 36 11.04 -26.52 2.08
N MET A 37 11.20 -25.22 1.89
CA MET A 37 12.43 -24.68 1.32
C MET A 37 13.52 -24.70 2.41
N PRO A 38 14.75 -25.17 2.10
CA PRO A 38 15.85 -25.11 3.05
C PRO A 38 16.11 -23.68 3.52
N PRO A 39 16.53 -23.47 4.79
CA PRO A 39 16.71 -22.11 5.34
C PRO A 39 17.69 -21.25 4.55
N HIS A 40 18.76 -21.83 4.00
CA HIS A 40 19.72 -21.08 3.19
C HIS A 40 19.12 -20.60 1.87
N GLU A 41 18.27 -21.41 1.22
CA GLU A 41 17.56 -21.00 0.01
C GLU A 41 16.53 -19.92 0.30
N GLN A 42 15.79 -20.04 1.41
CA GLN A 42 14.85 -18.98 1.85
C GLN A 42 15.60 -17.66 2.04
N ALA A 43 16.74 -17.67 2.72
CA ALA A 43 17.56 -16.48 2.95
C ALA A 43 18.06 -15.87 1.64
N THR A 44 18.48 -16.68 0.68
CA THR A 44 18.90 -16.21 -0.65
C THR A 44 17.76 -15.56 -1.40
N ARG A 45 16.60 -16.22 -1.47
CA ARG A 45 15.42 -15.69 -2.18
C ARG A 45 14.90 -14.40 -1.56
N VAL A 46 14.95 -14.27 -0.23
CA VAL A 46 14.56 -13.02 0.43
C VAL A 46 15.51 -11.89 0.08
N LYS A 47 16.83 -12.15 0.04
CA LYS A 47 17.84 -11.15 -0.33
C LYS A 47 17.65 -10.64 -1.77
N GLU A 48 17.27 -11.51 -2.68
CA GLU A 48 17.03 -11.19 -4.09
C GLU A 48 15.70 -10.48 -4.35
N ARG A 49 14.70 -10.70 -3.49
CA ARG A 49 13.39 -10.08 -3.62
C ARG A 49 13.45 -8.59 -3.27
N SER A 50 12.80 -7.77 -4.08
CA SER A 50 12.64 -6.35 -3.77
C SER A 50 11.29 -6.06 -3.13
N PHE A 51 11.25 -4.99 -2.34
CA PHE A 51 10.08 -4.54 -1.59
C PHE A 51 9.88 -3.04 -1.80
N VAL A 52 8.63 -2.60 -1.79
CA VAL A 52 8.25 -1.20 -1.94
C VAL A 52 7.27 -0.81 -0.85
N LEU A 53 7.43 0.41 -0.32
CA LEU A 53 6.51 0.99 0.66
C LEU A 53 5.30 1.57 -0.07
N LEU A 54 4.09 1.24 0.41
CA LEU A 54 2.81 1.67 -0.18
C LEU A 54 2.16 2.83 0.58
N THR A 55 2.62 3.09 1.80
CA THR A 55 2.03 4.05 2.73
C THR A 55 3.10 5.06 3.17
N PRO A 56 2.81 6.37 3.24
CA PRO A 56 3.75 7.33 3.82
C PRO A 56 4.19 6.91 5.22
N VAL A 57 5.45 7.09 5.56
CA VAL A 57 6.02 6.64 6.87
C VAL A 57 5.19 7.13 8.05
N ALA A 58 4.79 8.41 8.02
CA ALA A 58 4.00 9.02 9.09
C ALA A 58 2.55 8.47 9.21
N GLU A 59 2.07 7.75 8.20
CA GLU A 59 0.72 7.17 8.18
C GLU A 59 0.73 5.67 8.47
N VAL A 60 1.90 5.05 8.64
CA VAL A 60 2.00 3.64 9.05
C VAL A 60 1.68 3.54 10.54
N PRO A 61 0.58 2.88 10.93
CA PRO A 61 0.25 2.74 12.35
C PRO A 61 1.27 1.81 13.02
N LEU A 62 1.84 2.29 14.14
CA LEU A 62 2.73 1.49 14.97
C LEU A 62 1.96 0.66 16.01
N SER A 63 0.81 0.18 15.60
CA SER A 63 0.00 -0.79 16.36
C SER A 63 -0.73 -1.73 15.40
N ILE A 64 -0.99 -2.94 15.86
CA ILE A 64 -1.74 -3.94 15.10
C ILE A 64 -2.90 -4.43 15.98
N MET A 65 -4.11 -4.36 15.45
CA MET A 65 -5.27 -4.96 16.07
C MET A 65 -5.28 -6.47 15.80
N GLY A 66 -4.99 -7.25 16.82
CA GLY A 66 -5.07 -8.70 16.78
C GLY A 66 -6.39 -9.19 17.41
N VAL A 67 -6.63 -10.51 17.33
CA VAL A 67 -7.81 -11.15 17.95
C VAL A 67 -7.84 -10.96 19.48
N LEU A 68 -6.68 -10.85 20.10
CA LEU A 68 -6.52 -10.66 21.55
C LEU A 68 -6.42 -9.18 21.96
N GLY A 69 -6.68 -8.24 21.06
CA GLY A 69 -6.61 -6.81 21.28
C GLY A 69 -5.47 -6.11 20.52
N GLU A 70 -5.30 -4.83 20.79
CA GLU A 70 -4.27 -4.00 20.18
C GLU A 70 -2.88 -4.33 20.75
N THR A 71 -1.93 -4.50 19.85
CA THR A 71 -0.50 -4.70 20.20
C THR A 71 0.30 -3.55 19.63
N LYS A 72 1.02 -2.82 20.48
CA LYS A 72 1.94 -1.78 20.05
C LYS A 72 3.21 -2.39 19.46
N LEU A 73 3.65 -1.83 18.35
CA LEU A 73 4.90 -2.20 17.68
C LEU A 73 6.05 -1.38 18.28
N GLN A 74 7.24 -1.98 18.32
CA GLN A 74 8.43 -1.28 18.82
C GLN A 74 8.92 -0.29 17.76
N GLU A 75 8.73 0.98 18.01
CA GLU A 75 9.09 2.08 17.11
C GLU A 75 10.55 2.00 16.66
N GLU A 76 11.46 1.71 17.58
CA GLU A 76 12.89 1.53 17.33
C GLU A 76 13.21 0.41 16.33
N ALA A 77 12.33 -0.58 16.20
CA ALA A 77 12.49 -1.66 15.25
C ALA A 77 11.89 -1.34 13.87
N PHE A 78 10.79 -0.58 13.83
CA PHE A 78 10.04 -0.34 12.60
C PHE A 78 10.52 0.90 11.84
N LEU A 79 10.77 2.03 12.52
CA LEU A 79 11.14 3.29 11.88
C LEU A 79 12.37 3.19 10.98
N PRO A 80 13.50 2.57 11.39
CA PRO A 80 14.67 2.49 10.50
C PRO A 80 14.40 1.73 9.20
N VAL A 81 13.54 0.70 9.24
CA VAL A 81 13.16 -0.06 8.05
C VAL A 81 12.22 0.75 7.15
N LEU A 82 11.27 1.47 7.75
CA LEU A 82 10.34 2.33 7.02
C LEU A 82 11.07 3.52 6.36
N GLU A 83 11.99 4.16 7.06
CA GLU A 83 12.82 5.25 6.54
C GLU A 83 13.70 4.78 5.37
N LEU A 84 14.31 3.60 5.50
CA LEU A 84 15.09 3.00 4.42
C LEU A 84 14.21 2.71 3.19
N LEU A 85 13.01 2.16 3.38
CA LEU A 85 12.05 1.90 2.31
C LEU A 85 11.55 3.20 1.66
N ALA A 86 11.39 4.28 2.41
CA ALA A 86 10.98 5.59 1.91
C ALA A 86 12.12 6.36 1.21
N SER A 87 13.37 5.95 1.43
CA SER A 87 14.53 6.64 0.86
C SER A 87 14.54 6.58 -0.67
N ASN A 88 15.24 7.53 -1.32
CA ASN A 88 15.36 7.62 -2.77
C ASN A 88 13.99 7.68 -3.49
N GLY A 89 13.04 8.45 -2.92
CA GLY A 89 11.73 8.63 -3.52
C GLY A 89 10.87 7.37 -3.57
N PHE A 90 10.94 6.54 -2.54
CA PHE A 90 10.23 5.25 -2.42
C PHE A 90 10.67 4.20 -3.45
N ALA A 91 11.87 4.33 -4.03
CA ALA A 91 12.40 3.30 -4.93
C ALA A 91 12.47 1.94 -4.23
N PRO A 92 12.12 0.84 -4.92
CA PRO A 92 12.17 -0.50 -4.35
C PRO A 92 13.53 -0.81 -3.73
N LYS A 93 13.55 -1.51 -2.61
CA LYS A 93 14.76 -1.98 -1.92
C LYS A 93 14.82 -3.50 -1.95
N THR A 94 15.97 -4.04 -2.30
CA THR A 94 16.20 -5.50 -2.19
C THR A 94 16.22 -5.93 -0.74
N GLY A 95 15.88 -7.19 -0.48
CA GLY A 95 16.05 -7.77 0.85
C GLY A 95 17.49 -7.71 1.33
N ALA A 96 18.48 -7.78 0.43
CA ALA A 96 19.87 -7.60 0.77
C ALA A 96 20.17 -6.19 1.32
N GLU A 97 19.66 -5.14 0.67
CA GLU A 97 19.79 -3.76 1.15
C GLU A 97 19.09 -3.55 2.50
N LEU A 98 17.86 -4.10 2.67
CA LEU A 98 17.15 -4.01 3.93
C LEU A 98 17.87 -4.73 5.08
N LEU A 99 18.46 -5.89 4.82
CA LEU A 99 19.22 -6.65 5.81
C LEU A 99 20.58 -6.02 6.14
N ALA A 100 21.13 -5.21 5.25
CA ALA A 100 22.39 -4.49 5.46
C ALA A 100 22.20 -3.10 6.08
N GLY A 101 20.98 -2.52 5.97
CA GLY A 101 20.75 -1.11 6.26
C GLY A 101 20.73 -0.70 7.74
N PRO A 102 19.84 -1.23 8.59
CA PRO A 102 19.73 -0.77 9.97
C PRO A 102 20.83 -1.39 10.88
N PRO A 103 21.81 -0.62 11.35
CA PRO A 103 23.00 -1.18 12.01
C PRO A 103 22.75 -1.79 13.39
N LYS A 104 21.54 -1.58 13.97
CA LYS A 104 21.19 -2.07 15.32
C LYS A 104 20.28 -3.29 15.30
N GLN A 105 19.89 -3.78 14.12
CA GLN A 105 18.92 -4.87 14.00
C GLN A 105 19.58 -6.13 13.42
N ASN A 106 19.22 -7.28 13.96
CA ASN A 106 19.61 -8.54 13.38
C ASN A 106 18.63 -8.97 12.26
N HIS A 107 19.06 -9.92 11.43
CA HIS A 107 18.27 -10.41 10.29
C HIS A 107 16.87 -10.90 10.70
N ALA A 108 16.73 -11.57 11.85
CA ALA A 108 15.45 -12.09 12.32
C ALA A 108 14.46 -10.96 12.65
N GLN A 109 14.94 -9.89 13.27
CA GLN A 109 14.11 -8.70 13.57
C GLN A 109 13.64 -8.02 12.29
N ILE A 110 14.53 -7.80 11.31
CA ILE A 110 14.17 -7.19 10.02
C ILE A 110 13.14 -8.05 9.29
N MET A 111 13.31 -9.37 9.28
CA MET A 111 12.36 -10.30 8.68
C MET A 111 11.00 -10.25 9.36
N GLN A 112 10.97 -10.13 10.68
CA GLN A 112 9.73 -10.00 11.44
C GLN A 112 9.03 -8.66 11.13
N VAL A 113 9.77 -7.55 11.08
CA VAL A 113 9.24 -6.24 10.68
C VAL A 113 8.65 -6.30 9.27
N LEU A 114 9.39 -6.85 8.30
CA LEU A 114 8.91 -6.99 6.92
C LEU A 114 7.65 -7.86 6.84
N ALA A 115 7.61 -8.99 7.54
CA ALA A 115 6.44 -9.87 7.56
C ALA A 115 5.20 -9.15 8.11
N LEU A 116 5.36 -8.35 9.16
CA LEU A 116 4.26 -7.57 9.74
C LEU A 116 3.82 -6.43 8.80
N LEU A 117 4.74 -5.68 8.20
CA LEU A 117 4.44 -4.61 7.25
C LEU A 117 3.78 -5.13 5.96
N ILE A 118 4.17 -6.31 5.48
CA ILE A 118 3.52 -6.98 4.34
C ILE A 118 2.13 -7.47 4.75
N GLY A 119 2.02 -8.12 5.89
CA GLY A 119 0.75 -8.64 6.40
C GLY A 119 -0.28 -7.55 6.69
N SER A 120 0.15 -6.36 7.08
CA SER A 120 -0.71 -5.18 7.29
C SER A 120 -0.94 -4.36 6.01
N GLY A 121 -0.33 -4.72 4.88
CA GLY A 121 -0.55 -4.06 3.59
C GLY A 121 0.22 -2.75 3.38
N HIS A 122 1.19 -2.43 4.23
CA HIS A 122 2.00 -1.22 4.10
C HIS A 122 3.22 -1.40 3.20
N VAL A 123 3.68 -2.63 3.03
CA VAL A 123 4.80 -3.01 2.15
C VAL A 123 4.35 -4.12 1.21
N CYS A 124 4.83 -4.10 -0.01
CA CYS A 124 4.56 -5.15 -0.99
C CYS A 124 5.87 -5.65 -1.61
N PRO A 125 6.05 -6.96 -1.82
CA PRO A 125 7.09 -7.46 -2.69
C PRO A 125 6.83 -7.02 -4.14
N THR A 126 7.90 -6.73 -4.88
CA THR A 126 7.79 -6.29 -6.28
C THR A 126 7.96 -7.45 -7.25
N GLN A 127 7.47 -7.24 -8.48
CA GLN A 127 7.84 -8.06 -9.62
C GLN A 127 9.27 -7.76 -10.07
N ASP A 128 9.82 -8.64 -10.91
CA ASP A 128 11.09 -8.38 -11.59
C ASP A 128 10.95 -7.16 -12.52
N LEU A 129 12.03 -6.40 -12.65
CA LEU A 129 12.03 -5.18 -13.49
C LEU A 129 11.65 -5.45 -14.95
N ALA A 130 12.01 -6.62 -15.49
CA ALA A 130 11.64 -7.01 -16.84
C ALA A 130 10.11 -7.17 -16.98
N GLN A 131 9.48 -7.86 -16.04
CA GLN A 131 8.03 -8.04 -16.00
C GLN A 131 7.29 -6.72 -15.77
N SER A 132 7.82 -5.88 -14.88
CA SER A 132 7.26 -4.56 -14.62
C SER A 132 7.26 -3.69 -15.90
N LYS A 133 8.38 -3.65 -16.64
CA LYS A 133 8.50 -2.93 -17.91
C LYS A 133 7.53 -3.48 -18.98
N LEU A 134 7.38 -4.79 -19.06
CA LEU A 134 6.46 -5.43 -20.00
C LEU A 134 5.00 -5.09 -19.69
N ALA A 135 4.63 -5.03 -18.42
CA ALA A 135 3.27 -4.71 -17.96
C ALA A 135 2.94 -3.22 -18.00
N GLN A 136 3.94 -2.33 -18.07
CA GLN A 136 3.75 -0.88 -17.99
C GLN A 136 2.77 -0.31 -19.02
N PRO A 137 2.86 -0.63 -20.34
CA PRO A 137 1.94 -0.06 -21.33
C PRO A 137 0.48 -0.44 -21.07
N THR A 138 0.21 -1.71 -20.75
CA THR A 138 -1.14 -2.20 -20.47
C THR A 138 -1.69 -1.58 -19.18
N SER A 139 -0.87 -1.49 -18.13
CA SER A 139 -1.25 -0.82 -16.88
C SER A 139 -1.57 0.65 -17.11
N ASN A 140 -0.78 1.34 -17.92
CA ASN A 140 -1.03 2.75 -18.26
C ASN A 140 -2.33 2.96 -19.03
N ALA A 141 -2.66 2.07 -19.98
CA ALA A 141 -3.91 2.13 -20.73
C ALA A 141 -5.12 1.90 -19.82
N LEU A 142 -5.06 0.86 -18.97
CA LEU A 142 -6.10 0.57 -17.98
C LEU A 142 -6.29 1.75 -17.01
N ASN A 143 -5.21 2.26 -16.43
CA ASN A 143 -5.27 3.38 -15.50
C ASN A 143 -5.81 4.66 -16.16
N ALA A 144 -5.50 4.91 -17.43
CA ALA A 144 -6.05 6.05 -18.15
C ALA A 144 -7.57 5.97 -18.28
N TRP A 145 -8.08 4.77 -18.59
CA TRP A 145 -9.52 4.51 -18.65
C TRP A 145 -10.19 4.65 -17.27
N LEU A 146 -9.59 4.08 -16.22
CA LEU A 146 -10.10 4.17 -14.85
C LEU A 146 -10.17 5.63 -14.37
N MET A 147 -9.10 6.40 -14.59
CA MET A 147 -9.04 7.82 -14.20
C MET A 147 -10.04 8.68 -15.01
N ALA A 148 -10.33 8.32 -16.24
CA ALA A 148 -11.39 8.99 -17.01
C ALA A 148 -12.78 8.73 -16.41
N ASN A 149 -13.04 7.47 -16.00
CA ASN A 149 -14.31 7.11 -15.34
C ASN A 149 -14.46 7.74 -13.94
N ALA A 150 -13.36 8.02 -13.23
CA ALA A 150 -13.39 8.71 -11.94
C ALA A 150 -14.02 10.12 -12.02
N GLU A 151 -14.10 10.70 -13.21
CA GLU A 151 -14.84 11.95 -13.43
C GLU A 151 -16.33 11.82 -13.07
N PHE A 152 -16.92 10.67 -13.36
CA PHE A 152 -18.37 10.45 -13.24
C PHE A 152 -18.76 9.56 -12.06
N SER A 153 -17.86 8.70 -11.59
CA SER A 153 -18.16 7.71 -10.57
C SER A 153 -17.00 7.53 -9.58
N SER A 154 -17.34 7.06 -8.39
CA SER A 154 -16.42 6.60 -7.36
C SER A 154 -16.42 5.06 -7.18
N ASP A 155 -16.95 4.30 -8.14
CA ASP A 155 -17.12 2.86 -8.01
C ASP A 155 -15.78 2.11 -8.01
N THR A 156 -14.78 2.63 -8.71
CA THR A 156 -13.46 2.02 -8.77
C THR A 156 -12.42 2.90 -8.08
N LEU A 157 -11.99 2.46 -6.90
CA LEU A 157 -11.01 3.15 -6.06
C LEU A 157 -9.64 2.43 -6.09
N PHE A 158 -9.25 1.87 -7.24
CA PHE A 158 -8.01 1.14 -7.42
C PHE A 158 -7.36 1.48 -8.75
N LEU A 159 -6.03 1.58 -8.76
CA LEU A 159 -5.23 1.67 -9.98
C LEU A 159 -4.21 0.53 -10.04
N ALA A 160 -3.93 0.07 -11.25
CA ALA A 160 -2.97 -0.99 -11.49
C ALA A 160 -1.52 -0.48 -11.35
N SER A 161 -0.69 -1.25 -10.66
CA SER A 161 0.74 -0.99 -10.61
C SER A 161 1.51 -2.11 -11.31
N PRO A 162 2.27 -1.78 -12.35
CA PRO A 162 3.12 -2.75 -13.03
C PRO A 162 4.24 -3.26 -12.13
N LEU A 163 4.66 -2.49 -11.15
CA LEU A 163 5.75 -2.84 -10.24
C LEU A 163 5.36 -3.97 -9.27
N ILE A 164 4.17 -3.91 -8.71
CA ILE A 164 3.71 -4.95 -7.75
C ILE A 164 2.88 -6.06 -8.41
N GLY A 165 2.54 -5.91 -9.69
CA GLY A 165 1.70 -6.87 -10.42
C GLY A 165 0.28 -6.98 -9.86
N GLY A 166 -0.22 -5.90 -9.27
CA GLY A 166 -1.51 -5.83 -8.63
C GLY A 166 -2.09 -4.41 -8.68
N ALA A 167 -3.07 -4.14 -7.83
CA ALA A 167 -3.68 -2.83 -7.72
C ALA A 167 -3.49 -2.25 -6.31
N ILE A 168 -3.47 -0.94 -6.23
CA ILE A 168 -3.46 -0.20 -4.96
C ILE A 168 -4.67 0.71 -4.84
N GLY A 169 -5.07 0.99 -3.62
CA GLY A 169 -6.15 1.94 -3.32
C GLY A 169 -5.76 3.37 -3.70
N VAL A 170 -6.59 3.99 -4.57
CA VAL A 170 -6.42 5.39 -5.00
C VAL A 170 -7.81 6.01 -5.00
N THR A 171 -8.03 7.02 -4.15
CA THR A 171 -9.32 7.65 -4.02
C THR A 171 -9.74 8.37 -5.31
N ARG A 172 -11.04 8.67 -5.48
CA ARG A 172 -11.56 9.41 -6.64
C ARG A 172 -10.79 10.71 -6.87
N PHE A 173 -10.58 11.51 -5.83
CA PHE A 173 -9.87 12.79 -5.96
C PHE A 173 -8.41 12.61 -6.36
N GLN A 174 -7.72 11.62 -5.80
CA GLN A 174 -6.36 11.29 -6.23
C GLN A 174 -6.30 10.85 -7.69
N GLN A 175 -7.31 10.12 -8.19
CA GLN A 175 -7.42 9.76 -9.61
C GLN A 175 -7.64 10.99 -10.49
N LEU A 176 -8.47 11.96 -10.06
CA LEU A 176 -8.65 13.23 -10.77
C LEU A 176 -7.36 14.05 -10.80
N PHE A 177 -6.61 14.12 -9.70
CA PHE A 177 -5.29 14.79 -9.66
C PHE A 177 -4.28 14.11 -10.58
N LEU A 178 -4.21 12.78 -10.59
CA LEU A 178 -3.36 12.02 -11.52
C LEU A 178 -3.74 12.26 -12.98
N ARG A 179 -5.04 12.37 -13.28
CA ARG A 179 -5.53 12.73 -14.62
C ARG A 179 -5.06 14.13 -15.03
N SER A 180 -5.17 15.12 -14.14
CA SER A 180 -4.67 16.48 -14.38
C SER A 180 -3.17 16.50 -14.63
N ILE A 181 -2.38 15.74 -13.88
CA ILE A 181 -0.94 15.57 -14.10
C ILE A 181 -0.67 15.00 -15.50
N LYS A 182 -1.42 13.99 -15.95
CA LYS A 182 -1.31 13.43 -17.30
C LYS A 182 -1.66 14.46 -18.40
N GLN A 183 -2.50 15.43 -18.09
CA GLN A 183 -2.83 16.56 -18.97
C GLN A 183 -1.80 17.71 -18.89
N ALA A 184 -0.63 17.42 -18.33
CA ALA A 184 0.48 18.35 -18.15
C ALA A 184 0.22 19.51 -17.17
N ARG A 185 -0.77 19.39 -16.28
CA ARG A 185 -0.95 20.32 -15.15
C ARG A 185 0.15 20.12 -14.13
N LYS A 186 0.77 21.19 -13.68
CA LYS A 186 2.01 21.12 -12.87
C LYS A 186 1.80 21.39 -11.40
N THR A 187 0.73 22.11 -11.04
CA THR A 187 0.53 22.60 -9.68
C THR A 187 -0.71 22.01 -9.01
N PRO A 188 -0.69 21.83 -7.69
CA PRO A 188 -1.88 21.40 -6.93
C PRO A 188 -3.10 22.29 -7.17
N ALA A 189 -2.90 23.59 -7.40
CA ALA A 189 -3.99 24.53 -7.69
C ALA A 189 -4.67 24.20 -9.03
N GLU A 190 -3.91 23.85 -10.06
CA GLU A 190 -4.47 23.42 -11.35
C GLU A 190 -5.22 22.09 -11.21
N TRP A 191 -4.69 21.13 -10.43
CA TRP A 191 -5.37 19.84 -10.19
C TRP A 191 -6.68 20.01 -9.44
N ALA A 192 -6.69 20.89 -8.42
CA ALA A 192 -7.89 21.24 -7.67
C ALA A 192 -8.94 21.92 -8.55
N ALA A 193 -8.51 22.83 -9.44
CA ALA A 193 -9.39 23.52 -10.38
C ALA A 193 -10.03 22.55 -11.39
N ASP A 194 -9.23 21.63 -11.97
CA ASP A 194 -9.74 20.60 -12.90
C ASP A 194 -10.73 19.65 -12.18
N ALA A 195 -10.41 19.21 -10.96
CA ALA A 195 -11.29 18.38 -10.14
C ALA A 195 -12.60 19.10 -9.79
N TRP A 196 -12.53 20.38 -9.43
CA TRP A 196 -13.73 21.21 -9.19
C TRP A 196 -14.58 21.32 -10.45
N GLY A 197 -13.97 21.58 -11.61
CA GLY A 197 -14.70 21.65 -12.88
C GLY A 197 -15.51 20.38 -13.16
N SER A 198 -14.95 19.21 -12.86
CA SER A 198 -15.65 17.92 -13.00
C SER A 198 -16.81 17.78 -12.02
N LEU A 199 -16.66 18.22 -10.77
CA LEU A 199 -17.71 18.16 -9.74
C LEU A 199 -18.84 19.16 -10.05
N ASP A 200 -18.48 20.39 -10.38
CA ASP A 200 -19.45 21.49 -10.61
C ASP A 200 -20.32 21.22 -11.83
N ALA A 201 -19.74 20.68 -12.91
CA ALA A 201 -20.48 20.26 -14.10
C ALA A 201 -21.55 19.19 -13.81
N GLN A 202 -21.41 18.43 -12.72
CA GLN A 202 -22.35 17.40 -12.28
C GLN A 202 -23.23 17.86 -11.11
N GLY A 203 -23.13 19.12 -10.69
CA GLY A 203 -23.85 19.64 -9.53
C GLY A 203 -23.40 19.02 -8.19
N GLN A 204 -22.21 18.39 -8.17
CA GLN A 204 -21.67 17.75 -6.97
C GLN A 204 -20.95 18.77 -6.08
N ARG A 205 -21.01 18.54 -4.78
CA ARG A 205 -20.34 19.36 -3.76
C ARG A 205 -19.59 18.44 -2.79
N LEU A 206 -18.52 18.94 -2.18
CA LEU A 206 -17.80 18.22 -1.15
C LEU A 206 -18.61 18.14 0.15
N ILE A 207 -18.33 17.09 0.92
CA ILE A 207 -18.86 16.95 2.28
C ILE A 207 -17.65 17.03 3.24
N LYS A 208 -17.65 18.02 4.12
CA LYS A 208 -16.62 18.19 5.17
C LYS A 208 -17.31 18.15 6.54
N GLY A 209 -16.87 17.23 7.40
CA GLY A 209 -17.46 17.07 8.75
C GLY A 209 -18.97 16.74 8.74
N GLY A 210 -19.46 16.01 7.73
CA GLY A 210 -20.87 15.64 7.59
C GLY A 210 -21.76 16.77 7.05
N LYS A 211 -21.20 17.91 6.65
CA LYS A 211 -21.94 19.03 6.07
C LYS A 211 -21.49 19.26 4.63
N THR A 212 -22.44 19.58 3.76
CA THR A 212 -22.18 19.97 2.37
C THR A 212 -21.46 21.31 2.36
N VAL A 213 -20.42 21.41 1.53
CA VAL A 213 -19.68 22.66 1.30
C VAL A 213 -20.39 23.41 0.18
N GLU A 214 -21.03 24.53 0.51
CA GLU A 214 -21.97 25.20 -0.40
C GLU A 214 -21.28 26.09 -1.44
N THR A 215 -20.23 26.85 -1.03
CA THR A 215 -19.62 27.84 -1.90
C THR A 215 -18.52 27.22 -2.78
N LYS A 216 -18.33 27.81 -3.97
CA LYS A 216 -17.26 27.43 -4.90
C LYS A 216 -15.87 27.60 -4.26
N GLU A 217 -15.68 28.70 -3.58
CA GLU A 217 -14.42 29.08 -2.94
C GLU A 217 -14.00 28.08 -1.87
N GLU A 218 -14.95 27.64 -1.03
CA GLU A 218 -14.71 26.63 -0.01
C GLU A 218 -14.41 25.23 -0.60
N ASN A 219 -15.14 24.85 -1.66
CA ASN A 219 -14.87 23.60 -2.38
C ASN A 219 -13.47 23.59 -3.01
N LEU A 220 -13.08 24.68 -3.68
CA LEU A 220 -11.75 24.83 -4.25
C LEU A 220 -10.66 24.82 -3.17
N ALA A 221 -10.86 25.49 -2.04
CA ALA A 221 -9.91 25.49 -0.93
C ALA A 221 -9.73 24.08 -0.35
N ALA A 222 -10.82 23.32 -0.18
CA ALA A 222 -10.75 21.95 0.31
C ALA A 222 -10.05 21.01 -0.70
N LEU A 223 -10.32 21.15 -2.00
CA LEU A 223 -9.65 20.38 -3.05
C LEU A 223 -8.16 20.73 -3.14
N LEU A 224 -7.80 21.99 -2.95
CA LEU A 224 -6.40 22.43 -2.92
C LEU A 224 -5.65 21.82 -1.73
N GLU A 225 -6.27 21.80 -0.53
CA GLU A 225 -5.71 21.12 0.64
C GLU A 225 -5.41 19.64 0.35
N MET A 226 -6.39 18.93 -0.25
CA MET A 226 -6.23 17.52 -0.66
C MET A 226 -5.14 17.34 -1.72
N ALA A 227 -5.03 18.25 -2.69
CA ALA A 227 -4.04 18.18 -3.77
C ALA A 227 -2.60 18.42 -3.26
N VAL A 228 -2.43 19.34 -2.31
CA VAL A 228 -1.13 19.59 -1.65
C VAL A 228 -0.71 18.38 -0.81
N ASP A 229 -1.61 17.82 -0.02
CA ASP A 229 -1.35 16.60 0.75
C ASP A 229 -1.00 15.42 -0.18
N PHE A 230 -1.74 15.23 -1.26
CA PHE A 230 -1.45 14.23 -2.28
C PHE A 230 -0.07 14.44 -2.90
N GLN A 231 0.31 15.66 -3.26
CA GLN A 231 1.61 15.98 -3.83
C GLN A 231 2.75 15.58 -2.89
N GLY A 232 2.63 15.89 -1.59
CA GLY A 232 3.67 15.65 -0.61
C GLY A 232 3.79 14.20 -0.18
N LYS A 233 2.65 13.51 0.00
CA LYS A 233 2.63 12.20 0.63
C LYS A 233 2.44 11.03 -0.35
N ARG A 234 1.52 11.16 -1.29
CA ARG A 234 1.10 10.02 -2.13
C ARG A 234 1.73 10.01 -3.52
N LEU A 235 1.93 11.17 -4.13
CA LEU A 235 2.48 11.26 -5.48
C LEU A 235 3.88 10.62 -5.62
N PRO A 236 4.83 10.76 -4.68
CA PRO A 236 6.11 10.06 -4.76
C PRO A 236 5.94 8.53 -4.79
N ILE A 237 5.02 8.00 -3.97
CA ILE A 237 4.70 6.56 -3.95
C ILE A 237 4.08 6.14 -5.30
N MET A 238 3.14 6.93 -5.86
CA MET A 238 2.54 6.64 -7.17
C MET A 238 3.58 6.61 -8.29
N LYS A 239 4.58 7.50 -8.22
CA LYS A 239 5.71 7.49 -9.17
C LYS A 239 6.56 6.23 -9.01
N ALA A 240 6.94 5.87 -7.80
CA ALA A 240 7.70 4.66 -7.53
C ALA A 240 6.98 3.38 -8.00
N LEU A 241 5.65 3.36 -7.90
CA LEU A 241 4.80 2.24 -8.32
C LEU A 241 4.53 2.19 -9.84
N GLY A 242 5.05 3.16 -10.62
CA GLY A 242 4.85 3.24 -12.07
C GLY A 242 3.42 3.68 -12.48
N ILE A 243 2.66 4.29 -11.58
CA ILE A 243 1.29 4.77 -11.82
C ILE A 243 1.28 6.20 -12.32
N ALA A 244 2.08 7.08 -11.69
CA ALA A 244 2.29 8.44 -12.11
C ALA A 244 3.61 8.55 -12.89
N GLN A 245 3.57 9.09 -14.09
CA GLN A 245 4.72 9.36 -14.95
C GLN A 245 4.79 10.84 -15.26
#